data_3a2427e78c21c1f9f91d5705f451689a
#
_entry.id   3a2427e78c21c1f9f91d5705f451689a
#
_cell.length_a   1.000
_cell.length_b   1.000
_cell.length_c   1.000
_cell.angle_alpha   90.00
_cell.angle_beta   90.00
_cell.angle_gamma   90.00
#
_symmetry.space_group_name_H-M   'P 1'
#
loop_
_entity.id
_entity.type
_entity.pdbx_description
1 polymer ?
#
loop_
_entity_poly.entity_id
_entity_poly.type
_entity_poly.pdbx_seq_one_letter_code
_entity_poly.pdbx_strand_id
1 'polypeptide(L)'
;MKAFGTGILATPMAMCSLPSGAKAQAQSQLLELPFEQPDVFPAERNTAYRIPSAITRQELMAREVAAAHNNFYEFLSGRGGPVWQFIGDFEVEPWSIEITGECNKPMTLDLDDLFRFPHEERVYHFRCVERWAMNVPWSGFPLSVLLNKVEPRNSARYVRFDTAKVDNQMPGLRSSPWYPWPYREALRMDEAMNELAFVVTGIYGKPLPKQHGSPIRIAVPWKYGYKNPKSIVKIELVRSEPKTFWQIQQHEYGFLSNINPNIPHPRWPQNTSFWLDTEEPFPTPLFNGYEEYVADLYPDEPREPQRPLRPGEKAR
;
A
#
# COMPACT_ATOMS: atom_id res chain seq x y z
N MET A 1 -18.57 31.69 25.06
CA MET A 1 -18.24 31.24 23.72
C MET A 1 -18.44 29.74 23.64
N LYS A 2 -19.44 29.27 22.90
CA LYS A 2 -19.82 27.83 22.81
C LYS A 2 -19.00 27.18 21.71
N ALA A 3 -18.22 26.14 22.09
CA ALA A 3 -17.51 25.31 21.14
C ALA A 3 -18.51 24.34 20.49
N PHE A 4 -18.65 24.41 19.18
CA PHE A 4 -19.38 23.42 18.38
C PHE A 4 -18.43 22.26 18.05
N GLY A 5 -18.62 21.14 18.73
CA GLY A 5 -18.02 19.86 18.35
C GLY A 5 -18.87 19.20 17.27
N THR A 6 -18.44 19.25 16.03
CA THR A 6 -19.04 18.45 14.94
C THR A 6 -18.38 17.06 14.93
N GLY A 7 -18.99 16.12 15.63
CA GLY A 7 -18.73 14.70 15.46
C GLY A 7 -19.26 14.27 14.10
N ILE A 8 -18.37 13.91 13.17
CA ILE A 8 -18.74 13.27 11.92
C ILE A 8 -18.96 11.80 12.22
N LEU A 9 -20.23 11.42 12.36
CA LEU A 9 -20.67 10.02 12.35
C LEU A 9 -20.38 9.43 10.97
N ALA A 10 -19.45 8.49 10.90
CA ALA A 10 -19.29 7.63 9.73
C ALA A 10 -20.53 6.74 9.62
N THR A 11 -21.38 6.99 8.65
CA THR A 11 -22.52 6.14 8.32
C THR A 11 -22.01 4.77 7.82
N PRO A 12 -22.45 3.64 8.39
CA PRO A 12 -22.13 2.33 7.85
C PRO A 12 -22.67 2.24 6.41
N MET A 13 -21.86 1.74 5.50
CA MET A 13 -22.22 1.56 4.09
C MET A 13 -23.42 0.63 3.98
N ALA A 14 -24.59 1.20 3.87
CA ALA A 14 -25.85 0.46 3.65
C ALA A 14 -25.89 -0.10 2.23
N MET A 15 -25.24 -1.26 2.00
CA MET A 15 -25.53 -2.11 0.84
C MET A 15 -26.97 -2.68 0.85
N CYS A 16 -27.74 -2.34 1.90
CA CYS A 16 -29.02 -3.01 2.20
C CYS A 16 -30.23 -2.60 1.38
N SER A 17 -30.16 -1.56 0.52
CA SER A 17 -31.34 -1.03 -0.18
C SER A 17 -31.38 -1.21 -1.71
N LEU A 18 -30.37 -1.82 -2.30
CA LEU A 18 -30.35 -2.06 -3.75
C LEU A 18 -31.18 -3.30 -4.14
N PRO A 19 -31.89 -3.28 -5.28
CA PRO A 19 -32.52 -4.46 -5.87
C PRO A 19 -31.50 -5.59 -6.07
N SER A 20 -31.93 -6.85 -6.00
CA SER A 20 -31.01 -8.02 -6.08
C SER A 20 -30.14 -8.00 -7.35
N GLY A 21 -30.66 -7.57 -8.50
CA GLY A 21 -29.89 -7.41 -9.72
C GLY A 21 -28.80 -6.34 -9.64
N ALA A 22 -29.08 -5.18 -9.04
CA ALA A 22 -28.09 -4.12 -8.85
C ALA A 22 -27.01 -4.51 -7.83
N LYS A 23 -27.34 -5.30 -6.81
CA LYS A 23 -26.35 -5.86 -5.85
C LYS A 23 -25.41 -6.83 -6.54
N ALA A 24 -25.95 -7.74 -7.38
CA ALA A 24 -25.13 -8.70 -8.14
C ALA A 24 -24.20 -7.99 -9.13
N GLN A 25 -24.66 -6.96 -9.82
CA GLN A 25 -23.85 -6.17 -10.74
C GLN A 25 -22.75 -5.38 -10.01
N ALA A 26 -23.06 -4.76 -8.88
CA ALA A 26 -22.08 -4.06 -8.03
C ALA A 26 -21.01 -5.03 -7.47
N GLN A 27 -21.40 -6.23 -7.08
CA GLN A 27 -20.48 -7.26 -6.60
C GLN A 27 -19.59 -7.81 -7.73
N SER A 28 -20.12 -7.97 -8.94
CA SER A 28 -19.36 -8.36 -10.12
C SER A 28 -18.27 -7.32 -10.44
N GLN A 29 -18.63 -6.03 -10.49
CA GLN A 29 -17.70 -4.94 -10.74
C GLN A 29 -16.64 -4.82 -9.64
N LEU A 30 -17.01 -5.01 -8.37
CA LEU A 30 -16.10 -4.96 -7.22
C LEU A 30 -14.98 -6.00 -7.31
N LEU A 31 -15.27 -7.19 -7.83
CA LEU A 31 -14.34 -8.31 -7.91
C LEU A 31 -13.85 -8.60 -9.33
N GLU A 32 -14.11 -7.71 -10.26
CA GLU A 32 -13.70 -7.83 -11.65
C GLU A 32 -12.17 -7.98 -11.76
N LEU A 33 -11.75 -8.95 -12.58
CA LEU A 33 -10.35 -9.13 -12.91
C LEU A 33 -9.96 -8.13 -14.00
N PRO A 34 -8.77 -7.54 -13.90
CA PRO A 34 -8.32 -6.51 -14.84
C PRO A 34 -7.89 -7.07 -16.20
N PHE A 35 -7.59 -8.38 -16.27
CA PHE A 35 -7.18 -9.13 -17.46
C PHE A 35 -7.39 -10.63 -17.19
N GLU A 36 -7.15 -11.47 -18.20
CA GLU A 36 -7.20 -12.93 -18.06
C GLU A 36 -6.24 -13.42 -17.00
N GLN A 37 -6.67 -14.40 -16.19
CA GLN A 37 -5.87 -14.89 -15.07
C GLN A 37 -4.66 -15.71 -15.58
N PRO A 38 -3.42 -15.27 -15.31
CA PRO A 38 -2.23 -16.06 -15.63
C PRO A 38 -2.13 -17.35 -14.82
N ASP A 39 -1.39 -18.35 -15.36
CA ASP A 39 -1.21 -19.67 -14.76
C ASP A 39 -0.47 -19.66 -13.41
N VAL A 40 0.21 -18.57 -13.08
CA VAL A 40 0.87 -18.40 -11.76
C VAL A 40 -0.12 -18.23 -10.61
N PHE A 41 -1.42 -18.09 -10.88
CA PHE A 41 -2.47 -17.99 -9.88
C PHE A 41 -3.38 -19.22 -9.88
N PRO A 42 -3.73 -19.73 -8.67
CA PRO A 42 -3.26 -19.31 -7.35
C PRO A 42 -1.81 -19.70 -7.08
N ALA A 43 -1.02 -18.80 -6.51
CA ALA A 43 0.33 -19.11 -6.09
C ALA A 43 0.33 -19.94 -4.78
N GLU A 44 1.37 -20.75 -4.59
CA GLU A 44 1.52 -21.55 -3.37
C GLU A 44 1.74 -20.65 -2.15
N ARG A 45 1.07 -20.98 -1.04
CA ARG A 45 1.21 -20.22 0.21
C ARG A 45 2.52 -20.50 0.91
N ASN A 46 3.35 -19.48 1.08
CA ASN A 46 4.54 -19.53 1.91
C ASN A 46 4.17 -19.33 3.39
N THR A 47 4.12 -20.42 4.16
CA THR A 47 3.69 -20.42 5.56
C THR A 47 4.69 -19.79 6.53
N ALA A 48 5.92 -19.50 6.08
CA ALA A 48 6.88 -18.72 6.88
C ALA A 48 6.40 -17.27 7.10
N TYR A 49 5.65 -16.72 6.14
CA TYR A 49 5.11 -15.36 6.22
C TYR A 49 3.62 -15.37 6.59
N ARG A 50 3.37 -15.21 7.87
CA ARG A 50 2.04 -15.24 8.49
C ARG A 50 1.73 -13.95 9.23
N ILE A 51 0.48 -13.79 9.61
CA ILE A 51 0.04 -12.69 10.48
C ILE A 51 0.87 -12.74 11.78
N PRO A 52 1.48 -11.62 12.21
CA PRO A 52 2.27 -11.58 13.43
C PRO A 52 1.47 -12.02 14.66
N SER A 53 2.12 -12.71 15.60
CA SER A 53 1.48 -13.18 16.83
C SER A 53 0.98 -12.05 17.74
N ALA A 54 1.54 -10.84 17.58
CA ALA A 54 1.06 -9.63 18.25
C ALA A 54 -0.33 -9.17 17.79
N ILE A 55 -0.81 -9.68 16.65
CA ILE A 55 -2.15 -9.43 16.12
C ILE A 55 -3.07 -10.54 16.59
N THR A 56 -4.06 -10.19 17.41
CA THR A 56 -4.95 -11.17 18.04
C THR A 56 -5.87 -11.90 17.06
N ARG A 57 -6.35 -11.19 16.02
CA ARG A 57 -7.17 -11.77 14.96
C ARG A 57 -6.27 -12.38 13.89
N GLN A 58 -6.40 -13.68 13.66
CA GLN A 58 -5.61 -14.44 12.70
C GLN A 58 -6.38 -14.78 11.40
N GLU A 59 -7.66 -14.47 11.34
CA GLU A 59 -8.52 -14.69 10.19
C GLU A 59 -8.23 -13.67 9.08
N LEU A 60 -8.37 -14.12 7.85
CA LEU A 60 -8.32 -13.25 6.68
C LEU A 60 -9.56 -12.35 6.64
N MET A 61 -9.37 -11.12 6.19
CA MET A 61 -10.48 -10.24 5.80
C MET A 61 -11.26 -10.87 4.64
N ALA A 62 -12.57 -10.71 4.63
CA ALA A 62 -13.37 -11.12 3.48
C ALA A 62 -12.93 -10.33 2.22
N ARG A 63 -12.82 -11.03 1.09
CA ARG A 63 -12.32 -10.45 -0.17
C ARG A 63 -13.12 -9.21 -0.59
N GLU A 64 -14.43 -9.28 -0.45
CA GLU A 64 -15.36 -8.20 -0.78
C GLU A 64 -15.15 -6.96 0.08
N VAL A 65 -14.88 -7.15 1.37
CA VAL A 65 -14.59 -6.04 2.30
C VAL A 65 -13.27 -5.37 1.95
N ALA A 66 -12.22 -6.16 1.74
CA ALA A 66 -10.91 -5.64 1.35
C ALA A 66 -10.97 -4.89 0.01
N ALA A 67 -11.75 -5.37 -0.96
CA ALA A 67 -11.92 -4.75 -2.27
C ALA A 67 -12.76 -3.47 -2.24
N ALA A 68 -13.71 -3.37 -1.29
CA ALA A 68 -14.65 -2.26 -1.22
C ALA A 68 -14.03 -0.95 -0.69
N HIS A 69 -12.93 -1.03 0.05
CA HIS A 69 -12.33 0.14 0.69
C HIS A 69 -10.84 0.26 0.37
N ASN A 70 -10.46 1.32 -0.34
CA ASN A 70 -9.08 1.58 -0.74
C ASN A 70 -8.75 3.06 -0.63
N ASN A 71 -7.47 3.37 -0.39
CA ASN A 71 -6.89 4.68 -0.60
C ASN A 71 -6.13 4.65 -1.92
N PHE A 72 -6.67 5.26 -2.97
CA PHE A 72 -6.01 5.39 -4.26
C PHE A 72 -6.33 6.79 -4.81
N TYR A 73 -5.48 7.74 -4.45
CA TYR A 73 -5.74 9.18 -4.59
C TYR A 73 -5.88 9.64 -6.03
N GLU A 74 -5.27 8.93 -6.98
CA GLU A 74 -5.40 9.18 -8.40
C GLU A 74 -6.86 8.98 -8.90
N PHE A 75 -7.67 8.21 -8.15
CA PHE A 75 -9.09 7.96 -8.47
C PHE A 75 -10.05 8.63 -7.49
N LEU A 76 -9.78 8.53 -6.20
CA LEU A 76 -10.59 9.12 -5.14
C LEU A 76 -9.69 9.83 -4.15
N SER A 77 -9.48 11.13 -4.35
CA SER A 77 -8.62 11.94 -3.50
C SER A 77 -9.30 12.36 -2.20
N GLY A 78 -8.48 12.53 -1.16
CA GLY A 78 -8.91 13.08 0.13
C GLY A 78 -9.20 12.07 1.23
N ARG A 79 -9.60 10.85 0.92
CA ARG A 79 -9.87 9.78 1.91
C ARG A 79 -9.94 8.41 1.28
N GLY A 80 -9.87 7.37 2.13
CA GLY A 80 -10.23 6.01 1.73
C GLY A 80 -11.72 5.87 1.41
N GLY A 81 -12.04 4.94 0.52
CA GLY A 81 -13.43 4.72 0.14
C GLY A 81 -13.59 3.73 -1.02
N PRO A 82 -14.76 3.78 -1.70
CA PRO A 82 -15.11 2.84 -2.75
C PRO A 82 -14.45 3.20 -4.10
N VAL A 83 -13.14 3.14 -4.16
CA VAL A 83 -12.33 3.43 -5.36
C VAL A 83 -12.79 2.63 -6.58
N TRP A 84 -13.25 1.39 -6.36
CA TRP A 84 -13.76 0.51 -7.41
C TRP A 84 -14.89 1.13 -8.25
N GLN A 85 -15.62 2.12 -7.72
CA GLN A 85 -16.67 2.85 -8.44
C GLN A 85 -16.12 3.87 -9.45
N PHE A 86 -14.85 4.24 -9.35
CA PHE A 86 -14.22 5.32 -10.12
C PHE A 86 -13.08 4.83 -11.04
N ILE A 87 -12.80 3.52 -11.05
CA ILE A 87 -11.60 2.97 -11.68
C ILE A 87 -11.87 2.17 -12.96
N GLY A 88 -13.15 2.06 -13.39
CA GLY A 88 -13.55 1.19 -14.51
C GLY A 88 -12.77 1.43 -15.79
N ASP A 89 -12.55 2.69 -16.16
CA ASP A 89 -11.88 3.08 -17.41
C ASP A 89 -10.35 2.95 -17.36
N PHE A 90 -9.78 2.61 -16.22
CA PHE A 90 -8.33 2.48 -16.08
C PHE A 90 -7.82 1.23 -16.79
N GLU A 91 -7.00 1.43 -17.82
CA GLU A 91 -6.38 0.38 -18.59
C GLU A 91 -5.07 -0.07 -17.91
N VAL A 92 -4.92 -1.38 -17.72
CA VAL A 92 -3.77 -2.01 -17.09
C VAL A 92 -3.06 -3.01 -18.00
N GLU A 93 -3.52 -3.12 -19.24
CA GLU A 93 -2.93 -3.92 -20.30
C GLU A 93 -3.05 -3.16 -21.63
N PRO A 94 -1.95 -2.96 -22.38
CA PRO A 94 -0.58 -3.38 -22.06
C PRO A 94 0.05 -2.57 -20.92
N TRP A 95 0.97 -3.17 -20.16
CA TRP A 95 1.69 -2.50 -19.09
C TRP A 95 3.19 -2.64 -19.22
N SER A 96 3.93 -1.61 -18.82
CA SER A 96 5.38 -1.58 -18.88
C SER A 96 5.96 -0.94 -17.62
N ILE A 97 7.02 -1.53 -17.09
CA ILE A 97 7.72 -1.06 -15.89
C ILE A 97 9.19 -0.86 -16.24
N GLU A 98 9.63 0.38 -16.18
CA GLU A 98 11.03 0.75 -16.37
C GLU A 98 11.80 0.60 -15.05
N ILE A 99 12.94 -0.10 -15.06
CA ILE A 99 13.85 -0.24 -13.92
C ILE A 99 15.21 0.33 -14.29
N THR A 100 15.63 1.42 -13.63
CA THR A 100 16.78 2.23 -14.04
C THR A 100 17.57 2.80 -12.85
N GLY A 101 18.48 3.71 -13.14
CA GLY A 101 19.27 4.47 -12.15
C GLY A 101 20.60 3.82 -11.80
N GLU A 102 20.93 3.76 -10.51
CA GLU A 102 22.19 3.21 -10.00
C GLU A 102 22.22 1.67 -10.05
N CYS A 103 22.12 1.12 -11.24
CA CYS A 103 22.19 -0.33 -11.52
C CYS A 103 23.06 -0.60 -12.74
N ASN A 104 23.54 -1.85 -12.86
CA ASN A 104 24.38 -2.27 -13.99
C ASN A 104 23.58 -2.78 -15.18
N LYS A 105 22.38 -3.31 -14.93
CA LYS A 105 21.49 -3.92 -15.93
C LYS A 105 20.11 -3.29 -15.90
N PRO A 106 19.94 -2.03 -16.36
CA PRO A 106 18.61 -1.45 -16.49
C PRO A 106 17.76 -2.31 -17.43
N MET A 107 16.46 -2.40 -17.16
CA MET A 107 15.53 -3.22 -17.93
C MET A 107 14.14 -2.62 -17.96
N THR A 108 13.36 -3.05 -18.92
CA THR A 108 11.92 -2.81 -18.99
C THR A 108 11.23 -4.16 -18.95
N LEU A 109 10.20 -4.29 -18.11
CA LEU A 109 9.40 -5.50 -17.96
C LEU A 109 7.98 -5.23 -18.46
N ASP A 110 7.41 -6.17 -19.15
CA ASP A 110 5.99 -6.25 -19.44
C ASP A 110 5.26 -7.19 -18.45
N LEU A 111 3.98 -7.46 -18.69
CA LEU A 111 3.19 -8.34 -17.82
C LEU A 111 3.68 -9.79 -17.86
N ASP A 112 4.06 -10.27 -19.06
CA ASP A 112 4.56 -11.63 -19.23
C ASP A 112 5.87 -11.83 -18.46
N ASP A 113 6.76 -10.82 -18.50
CA ASP A 113 7.99 -10.84 -17.72
C ASP A 113 7.72 -10.88 -16.22
N LEU A 114 6.74 -10.11 -15.73
CA LEU A 114 6.35 -10.11 -14.32
C LEU A 114 5.84 -11.48 -13.86
N PHE A 115 5.04 -12.15 -14.69
CA PHE A 115 4.46 -13.44 -14.34
C PHE A 115 5.44 -14.61 -14.47
N ARG A 116 6.63 -14.41 -15.03
CA ARG A 116 7.73 -15.40 -15.00
C ARG A 116 8.53 -15.42 -13.70
N PHE A 117 8.37 -14.43 -12.81
CA PHE A 117 9.02 -14.47 -11.51
C PHE A 117 8.44 -15.59 -10.64
N PRO A 118 9.20 -16.15 -9.68
CA PRO A 118 8.72 -17.22 -8.81
C PRO A 118 7.70 -16.65 -7.81
N HIS A 119 6.41 -16.81 -8.12
CA HIS A 119 5.31 -16.32 -7.30
C HIS A 119 5.08 -17.23 -6.08
N GLU A 120 4.78 -16.59 -4.96
CA GLU A 120 4.30 -17.21 -3.73
C GLU A 120 3.15 -16.37 -3.14
N GLU A 121 2.32 -16.98 -2.29
CA GLU A 121 1.31 -16.24 -1.52
C GLU A 121 1.82 -16.03 -0.10
N ARG A 122 1.70 -14.77 0.40
CA ARG A 122 2.03 -14.38 1.77
C ARG A 122 0.83 -13.72 2.44
N VAL A 123 0.60 -14.04 3.70
CA VAL A 123 -0.45 -13.39 4.48
C VAL A 123 0.16 -12.28 5.30
N TYR A 124 -0.24 -11.03 5.03
CA TYR A 124 0.22 -9.87 5.77
C TYR A 124 -0.92 -9.18 6.51
N HIS A 125 -0.61 -8.73 7.73
CA HIS A 125 -1.38 -7.71 8.42
C HIS A 125 -1.05 -6.35 7.80
N PHE A 126 -2.05 -5.63 7.35
CA PHE A 126 -1.92 -4.38 6.62
C PHE A 126 -2.66 -3.26 7.36
N ARG A 127 -2.04 -2.08 7.51
CA ARG A 127 -2.61 -0.96 8.26
C ARG A 127 -2.42 0.38 7.56
N CYS A 128 -3.48 1.17 7.51
CA CYS A 128 -3.44 2.56 7.06
C CYS A 128 -3.13 3.52 8.22
N VAL A 129 -2.58 4.69 7.92
CA VAL A 129 -2.42 5.79 8.90
C VAL A 129 -3.78 6.25 9.45
N GLU A 130 -4.87 6.09 8.68
CA GLU A 130 -6.26 6.31 9.10
C GLU A 130 -6.77 5.27 10.11
N ARG A 131 -5.91 4.36 10.56
CA ARG A 131 -6.09 3.37 11.62
C ARG A 131 -6.79 2.07 11.22
N TRP A 132 -7.51 2.01 10.10
CA TRP A 132 -8.12 0.77 9.66
C TRP A 132 -7.07 -0.27 9.25
N ALA A 133 -7.35 -1.52 9.55
CA ALA A 133 -6.45 -2.64 9.30
C ALA A 133 -7.19 -3.85 8.72
N MET A 134 -6.45 -4.70 8.02
CA MET A 134 -6.94 -5.94 7.42
C MET A 134 -5.82 -6.97 7.30
N ASN A 135 -6.16 -8.25 7.42
CA ASN A 135 -5.28 -9.36 7.10
C ASN A 135 -5.61 -9.87 5.71
N VAL A 136 -4.65 -9.84 4.80
CA VAL A 136 -4.89 -10.19 3.39
C VAL A 136 -3.79 -11.08 2.82
N PRO A 137 -4.15 -12.05 1.95
CA PRO A 137 -3.20 -12.90 1.26
C PRO A 137 -2.76 -12.23 -0.03
N TRP A 138 -1.51 -11.77 -0.08
CA TRP A 138 -0.89 -11.21 -1.28
C TRP A 138 -0.15 -12.28 -2.07
N SER A 139 -0.31 -12.29 -3.39
CA SER A 139 0.48 -13.12 -4.30
C SER A 139 1.49 -12.29 -5.06
N GLY A 140 2.72 -12.81 -5.19
CA GLY A 140 3.80 -12.10 -5.85
C GLY A 140 5.17 -12.70 -5.51
N PHE A 141 6.20 -11.87 -5.39
CA PHE A 141 7.57 -12.31 -5.14
C PHE A 141 8.37 -11.27 -4.34
N PRO A 142 9.47 -11.64 -3.65
CA PRO A 142 10.30 -10.69 -2.90
C PRO A 142 10.84 -9.58 -3.80
N LEU A 143 10.78 -8.32 -3.33
CA LEU A 143 11.33 -7.17 -4.08
C LEU A 143 12.83 -7.34 -4.35
N SER A 144 13.57 -7.97 -3.43
CA SER A 144 14.99 -8.27 -3.59
C SER A 144 15.28 -9.17 -4.82
N VAL A 145 14.36 -10.06 -5.20
CA VAL A 145 14.51 -10.90 -6.41
C VAL A 145 14.53 -10.03 -7.66
N LEU A 146 13.67 -9.02 -7.74
CA LEU A 146 13.64 -8.06 -8.85
C LEU A 146 14.89 -7.18 -8.85
N LEU A 147 15.25 -6.62 -7.69
CA LEU A 147 16.40 -5.73 -7.57
C LEU A 147 17.72 -6.44 -7.91
N ASN A 148 17.89 -7.69 -7.51
CA ASN A 148 19.08 -8.47 -7.83
C ASN A 148 19.27 -8.68 -9.35
N LYS A 149 18.18 -8.73 -10.14
CA LYS A 149 18.27 -8.86 -11.61
C LYS A 149 18.89 -7.62 -12.27
N VAL A 150 18.68 -6.44 -11.71
CA VAL A 150 19.25 -5.20 -12.27
C VAL A 150 20.66 -4.90 -11.73
N GLU A 151 21.18 -5.70 -10.81
CA GLU A 151 22.53 -5.56 -10.23
C GLU A 151 22.78 -4.14 -9.67
N PRO A 152 22.22 -3.83 -8.49
CA PRO A 152 22.41 -2.51 -7.86
C PRO A 152 23.88 -2.17 -7.70
N ARG A 153 24.27 -0.95 -8.05
CA ARG A 153 25.61 -0.44 -7.78
C ARG A 153 25.79 -0.12 -6.30
N ASN A 154 27.02 -0.13 -5.80
CA ASN A 154 27.32 0.25 -4.43
C ASN A 154 26.91 1.70 -4.09
N SER A 155 26.66 2.53 -5.10
CA SER A 155 26.18 3.92 -4.95
C SER A 155 24.66 4.00 -4.73
N ALA A 156 23.90 2.97 -5.03
CA ALA A 156 22.45 2.94 -4.78
C ALA A 156 22.17 2.94 -3.27
N ARG A 157 21.42 3.94 -2.81
CA ARG A 157 21.06 4.10 -1.39
C ARG A 157 19.55 3.96 -1.17
N TYR A 158 18.76 4.26 -2.21
CA TYR A 158 17.29 4.26 -2.15
C TYR A 158 16.72 3.64 -3.42
N VAL A 159 15.52 3.11 -3.28
CA VAL A 159 14.69 2.64 -4.39
C VAL A 159 13.45 3.53 -4.45
N ARG A 160 13.27 4.26 -5.56
CA ARG A 160 12.12 5.13 -5.83
C ARG A 160 11.14 4.42 -6.74
N PHE A 161 9.87 4.57 -6.43
CA PHE A 161 8.74 4.06 -7.20
C PHE A 161 7.90 5.22 -7.71
N ASP A 162 7.70 5.32 -9.02
CA ASP A 162 6.77 6.25 -9.64
C ASP A 162 5.56 5.45 -10.15
N THR A 163 4.35 5.94 -9.86
CA THR A 163 3.09 5.30 -10.26
C THR A 163 2.55 5.88 -11.56
N ALA A 164 1.59 5.20 -12.16
CA ALA A 164 0.92 5.67 -13.36
C ALA A 164 0.26 7.04 -13.14
N LYS A 165 0.30 7.88 -14.17
CA LYS A 165 -0.40 9.15 -14.25
C LYS A 165 -1.08 9.26 -15.62
N VAL A 166 -2.37 8.92 -15.64
CA VAL A 166 -3.18 8.91 -16.87
C VAL A 166 -4.35 9.87 -16.72
N ASP A 167 -4.17 11.11 -17.16
CA ASP A 167 -5.06 12.24 -16.85
C ASP A 167 -6.52 12.02 -17.28
N ASN A 168 -6.77 11.27 -18.38
CA ASN A 168 -8.13 11.00 -18.86
C ASN A 168 -8.80 9.80 -18.16
N GLN A 169 -8.04 8.92 -17.48
CA GLN A 169 -8.55 7.72 -16.82
C GLN A 169 -8.59 7.84 -15.28
N MET A 170 -7.87 8.81 -14.73
CA MET A 170 -7.68 8.99 -13.29
C MET A 170 -8.34 10.30 -12.80
N PRO A 171 -9.63 10.26 -12.42
CA PRO A 171 -10.38 11.47 -12.06
C PRO A 171 -9.83 12.23 -10.86
N GLY A 172 -9.11 11.57 -9.94
CA GLY A 172 -8.47 12.21 -8.79
C GLY A 172 -7.39 13.21 -9.18
N LEU A 173 -6.68 12.98 -10.29
CA LEU A 173 -5.68 13.92 -10.82
C LEU A 173 -6.33 15.27 -11.19
N ARG A 174 -7.50 15.22 -11.81
CA ARG A 174 -8.25 16.42 -12.22
C ARG A 174 -8.92 17.10 -11.04
N SER A 175 -9.45 16.35 -10.09
CA SER A 175 -10.11 16.90 -8.90
C SER A 175 -9.13 17.49 -7.88
N SER A 176 -7.87 17.10 -7.95
CA SER A 176 -6.83 17.54 -7.01
C SER A 176 -5.50 17.89 -7.73
N PRO A 177 -5.52 18.89 -8.65
CA PRO A 177 -4.34 19.24 -9.47
C PRO A 177 -3.20 19.86 -8.66
N TRP A 178 -3.46 20.28 -7.43
CA TRP A 178 -2.45 20.85 -6.51
C TRP A 178 -1.57 19.81 -5.83
N TYR A 179 -1.87 18.50 -5.96
CA TYR A 179 -1.01 17.44 -5.46
C TYR A 179 0.24 17.26 -6.36
N PRO A 180 1.38 16.81 -5.80
CA PRO A 180 2.64 16.68 -6.54
C PRO A 180 2.68 15.39 -7.40
N TRP A 181 1.73 15.24 -8.31
CA TRP A 181 1.63 14.10 -9.23
C TRP A 181 2.86 13.92 -10.13
N PRO A 182 3.24 12.70 -10.54
CA PRO A 182 2.63 11.40 -10.17
C PRO A 182 2.85 11.07 -8.70
N TYR A 183 2.07 10.13 -8.15
CA TYR A 183 2.33 9.58 -6.83
C TYR A 183 3.71 8.94 -6.83
N ARG A 184 4.49 9.24 -5.80
CA ARG A 184 5.87 8.78 -5.69
C ARG A 184 6.16 8.33 -4.28
N GLU A 185 6.74 7.14 -4.16
CA GLU A 185 7.22 6.61 -2.90
C GLU A 185 8.66 6.11 -3.02
N ALA A 186 9.28 5.88 -1.87
CA ALA A 186 10.62 5.33 -1.85
C ALA A 186 10.90 4.55 -0.57
N LEU A 187 11.86 3.65 -0.68
CA LEU A 187 12.44 2.87 0.41
C LEU A 187 13.95 3.11 0.45
N ARG A 188 14.56 2.97 1.62
CA ARG A 188 16.01 2.77 1.68
C ARG A 188 16.36 1.43 1.02
N MET A 189 17.59 1.27 0.56
CA MET A 189 18.03 0.03 -0.08
C MET A 189 17.93 -1.17 0.88
N ASP A 190 18.29 -1.01 2.15
CA ASP A 190 18.19 -2.06 3.17
C ASP A 190 16.71 -2.47 3.44
N GLU A 191 15.78 -1.51 3.41
CA GLU A 191 14.34 -1.77 3.49
C GLU A 191 13.83 -2.53 2.26
N ALA A 192 14.25 -2.11 1.06
CA ALA A 192 13.85 -2.73 -0.20
C ALA A 192 14.41 -4.16 -0.37
N MET A 193 15.57 -4.43 0.24
CA MET A 193 16.21 -5.76 0.24
C MET A 193 15.75 -6.65 1.40
N ASN A 194 14.97 -6.12 2.36
CA ASN A 194 14.41 -6.91 3.45
C ASN A 194 13.44 -7.96 2.91
N GLU A 195 13.45 -9.13 3.53
CA GLU A 195 12.64 -10.28 3.09
C GLU A 195 11.13 -10.02 3.07
N LEU A 196 10.61 -9.10 3.90
CA LEU A 196 9.20 -8.73 3.93
C LEU A 196 8.79 -7.77 2.81
N ALA A 197 9.75 -7.06 2.16
CA ALA A 197 9.43 -6.18 1.04
C ALA A 197 9.02 -7.02 -0.19
N PHE A 198 7.80 -6.82 -0.67
CA PHE A 198 7.16 -7.74 -1.59
C PHE A 198 6.58 -7.02 -2.80
N VAL A 199 6.91 -7.50 -4.00
CA VAL A 199 6.24 -7.12 -5.24
C VAL A 199 4.94 -7.92 -5.30
N VAL A 200 3.83 -7.24 -5.41
CA VAL A 200 2.51 -7.84 -5.40
C VAL A 200 1.86 -7.70 -6.76
N THR A 201 1.41 -8.79 -7.32
CA THR A 201 0.68 -8.89 -8.59
C THR A 201 -0.68 -9.53 -8.43
N GLY A 202 -0.97 -10.10 -7.25
CA GLY A 202 -2.23 -10.78 -6.96
C GLY A 202 -2.67 -10.68 -5.50
N ILE A 203 -3.93 -11.02 -5.26
CA ILE A 203 -4.58 -11.08 -3.94
C ILE A 203 -5.68 -12.16 -3.96
N TYR A 204 -5.82 -12.93 -2.87
CA TYR A 204 -6.78 -14.04 -2.76
C TYR A 204 -6.68 -15.05 -3.92
N GLY A 205 -5.44 -15.36 -4.33
CA GLY A 205 -5.17 -16.35 -5.39
C GLY A 205 -5.57 -15.91 -6.80
N LYS A 206 -5.76 -14.59 -7.04
CA LYS A 206 -6.16 -14.02 -8.32
C LYS A 206 -5.33 -12.77 -8.65
N PRO A 207 -5.25 -12.34 -9.92
CA PRO A 207 -4.66 -11.04 -10.26
C PRO A 207 -5.23 -9.91 -9.42
N LEU A 208 -4.42 -8.87 -9.17
CA LEU A 208 -4.86 -7.68 -8.45
C LEU A 208 -6.03 -7.01 -9.15
N PRO A 209 -7.19 -6.80 -8.51
CA PRO A 209 -8.19 -5.87 -9.00
C PRO A 209 -7.61 -4.46 -9.13
N LYS A 210 -8.14 -3.66 -10.06
CA LYS A 210 -7.63 -2.31 -10.36
C LYS A 210 -7.50 -1.43 -9.11
N GLN A 211 -8.50 -1.42 -8.22
CA GLN A 211 -8.52 -0.64 -6.98
C GLN A 211 -7.46 -1.06 -5.95
N HIS A 212 -6.93 -2.26 -6.05
CA HIS A 212 -5.81 -2.70 -5.23
C HIS A 212 -4.44 -2.30 -5.81
N GLY A 213 -4.39 -1.70 -6.99
CA GLY A 213 -3.18 -1.21 -7.63
C GLY A 213 -2.61 -2.13 -8.70
N SER A 214 -3.52 -2.77 -9.49
CA SER A 214 -3.15 -3.56 -10.68
C SER A 214 -2.25 -2.74 -11.62
N PRO A 215 -1.38 -3.42 -12.40
CA PRO A 215 -1.07 -4.84 -12.33
C PRO A 215 0.01 -5.17 -11.31
N ILE A 216 0.69 -4.16 -10.75
CA ILE A 216 1.81 -4.30 -9.83
C ILE A 216 1.79 -3.22 -8.75
N ARG A 217 2.03 -3.64 -7.51
CA ARG A 217 2.24 -2.75 -6.37
C ARG A 217 3.34 -3.29 -5.46
N ILE A 218 3.75 -2.49 -4.47
CA ILE A 218 4.62 -2.93 -3.39
C ILE A 218 3.80 -3.16 -2.11
N ALA A 219 4.20 -4.14 -1.32
CA ALA A 219 3.77 -4.32 0.05
C ALA A 219 4.97 -4.33 1.00
N VAL A 220 4.94 -3.45 2.00
CA VAL A 220 5.89 -3.34 3.11
C VAL A 220 5.09 -3.31 4.41
N PRO A 221 4.80 -4.46 5.03
CA PRO A 221 3.75 -4.59 6.03
C PRO A 221 4.04 -3.88 7.35
N TRP A 222 5.27 -3.52 7.65
CA TRP A 222 5.66 -2.77 8.85
C TRP A 222 5.55 -1.24 8.70
N LYS A 223 5.21 -0.77 7.48
CA LYS A 223 5.03 0.65 7.16
C LYS A 223 3.57 0.98 6.91
N TYR A 224 3.22 2.24 7.10
CA TYR A 224 1.87 2.73 6.77
C TYR A 224 1.47 2.46 5.33
N GLY A 225 0.18 2.22 5.09
CA GLY A 225 -0.36 1.85 3.79
C GLY A 225 0.05 2.77 2.64
N TYR A 226 0.27 4.07 2.89
CA TYR A 226 0.71 5.00 1.85
C TYR A 226 2.15 4.76 1.36
N LYS A 227 2.99 4.04 2.12
CA LYS A 227 4.32 3.59 1.67
C LYS A 227 4.28 2.45 0.66
N ASN A 228 3.10 2.01 0.28
CA ASN A 228 2.88 0.86 -0.61
C ASN A 228 2.32 1.34 -1.96
N PRO A 229 3.17 1.87 -2.87
CA PRO A 229 2.76 2.45 -4.15
C PRO A 229 2.03 1.43 -5.03
N LYS A 230 1.06 1.91 -5.80
CA LYS A 230 0.13 1.14 -6.64
C LYS A 230 0.31 1.47 -8.11
N SER A 231 0.06 0.48 -8.99
CA SER A 231 0.15 0.68 -10.45
C SER A 231 1.47 1.33 -10.87
N ILE A 232 2.57 0.67 -10.48
CA ILE A 232 3.93 1.17 -10.66
C ILE A 232 4.32 1.09 -12.13
N VAL A 233 4.91 2.17 -12.66
CA VAL A 233 5.44 2.26 -14.04
C VAL A 233 6.95 2.44 -14.06
N LYS A 234 7.56 2.87 -12.94
CA LYS A 234 9.00 3.05 -12.85
C LYS A 234 9.54 2.71 -11.47
N ILE A 235 10.67 2.01 -11.46
CA ILE A 235 11.51 1.74 -10.29
C ILE A 235 12.89 2.31 -10.57
N GLU A 236 13.35 3.25 -9.78
CA GLU A 236 14.64 3.90 -9.98
C GLU A 236 15.52 3.80 -8.73
N LEU A 237 16.70 3.24 -8.90
CA LEU A 237 17.71 3.19 -7.86
C LEU A 237 18.47 4.52 -7.82
N VAL A 238 18.51 5.18 -6.66
CA VAL A 238 19.07 6.53 -6.53
C VAL A 238 20.05 6.65 -5.37
N ARG A 239 20.97 7.64 -5.45
CA ARG A 239 22.01 7.90 -4.45
C ARG A 239 21.51 8.68 -3.24
N SER A 240 20.59 9.60 -3.48
CA SER A 240 20.11 10.54 -2.47
C SER A 240 18.67 10.24 -2.12
N GLU A 241 18.25 10.53 -0.89
CA GLU A 241 16.88 10.40 -0.45
C GLU A 241 15.94 11.19 -1.36
N PRO A 242 15.04 10.52 -2.09
CA PRO A 242 14.08 11.20 -2.94
C PRO A 242 12.93 11.75 -2.08
N LYS A 243 12.37 12.89 -2.50
CA LYS A 243 11.16 13.40 -1.87
C LYS A 243 9.97 12.55 -2.27
N THR A 244 9.23 12.04 -1.29
CA THR A 244 8.00 11.28 -1.51
C THR A 244 6.79 12.20 -1.62
N PHE A 245 5.69 11.68 -2.16
CA PHE A 245 4.45 12.43 -2.36
C PHE A 245 3.97 13.11 -1.08
N TRP A 246 3.88 12.36 0.02
CA TRP A 246 3.38 12.89 1.29
C TRP A 246 4.37 13.81 1.99
N GLN A 247 5.68 13.60 1.87
CA GLN A 247 6.67 14.56 2.40
C GLN A 247 6.59 15.94 1.74
N ILE A 248 6.18 15.98 0.46
CA ILE A 248 5.96 17.24 -0.26
C ILE A 248 4.64 17.88 0.17
N GLN A 249 3.60 17.07 0.33
CA GLN A 249 2.23 17.53 0.57
C GLN A 249 1.98 17.97 2.01
N GLN A 250 2.52 17.25 2.99
CA GLN A 250 2.21 17.44 4.42
C GLN A 250 3.48 17.27 5.27
N HIS A 251 3.66 18.16 6.24
CA HIS A 251 4.82 18.13 7.14
C HIS A 251 4.81 16.99 8.17
N GLU A 252 3.63 16.42 8.43
CA GLU A 252 3.45 15.32 9.40
C GLU A 252 3.89 13.96 8.88
N TYR A 253 4.23 13.84 7.60
CA TYR A 253 4.70 12.57 7.03
C TYR A 253 6.23 12.57 6.86
N GLY A 254 6.90 11.62 7.51
CA GLY A 254 8.34 11.39 7.38
C GLY A 254 8.67 10.43 6.24
N PHE A 255 9.96 10.30 5.95
CA PHE A 255 10.43 9.35 4.93
C PHE A 255 10.21 7.90 5.37
N LEU A 256 10.61 7.55 6.60
CA LEU A 256 10.55 6.17 7.09
C LEU A 256 9.12 5.67 7.21
N SER A 257 8.25 6.44 7.87
CA SER A 257 6.82 6.13 8.00
C SER A 257 6.52 4.70 8.48
N ASN A 258 7.30 4.24 9.44
CA ASN A 258 7.06 2.98 10.13
C ASN A 258 5.79 3.08 10.99
N ILE A 259 5.04 2.00 11.10
CA ILE A 259 3.90 1.95 12.03
C ILE A 259 4.45 1.91 13.45
N ASN A 260 4.24 3.02 14.18
CA ASN A 260 4.72 3.18 15.54
C ASN A 260 3.63 3.78 16.43
N PRO A 261 3.13 3.05 17.45
CA PRO A 261 2.11 3.54 18.38
C PRO A 261 2.60 4.68 19.26
N ASN A 262 3.92 4.85 19.41
CA ASN A 262 4.55 5.85 20.25
C ASN A 262 4.72 7.21 19.58
N ILE A 263 4.53 7.29 18.26
CA ILE A 263 4.65 8.54 17.51
C ILE A 263 3.27 9.12 17.26
N PRO A 264 2.92 10.27 17.89
CA PRO A 264 1.61 10.86 17.72
C PRO A 264 1.45 11.46 16.32
N HIS A 265 0.25 11.31 15.77
CA HIS A 265 -0.14 11.92 14.49
C HIS A 265 -1.23 12.97 14.75
N PRO A 266 -1.19 14.15 14.08
CA PRO A 266 -2.10 15.27 14.40
C PRO A 266 -3.58 14.96 14.14
N ARG A 267 -3.89 14.03 13.23
CA ARG A 267 -5.28 13.71 12.82
C ARG A 267 -5.80 12.39 13.35
N TRP A 268 -4.93 11.39 13.54
CA TRP A 268 -5.33 10.04 13.91
C TRP A 268 -4.43 9.49 15.02
N PRO A 269 -4.98 9.11 16.18
CA PRO A 269 -4.19 8.48 17.25
C PRO A 269 -3.62 7.14 16.77
N GLN A 270 -2.28 7.00 16.85
CA GLN A 270 -1.58 5.84 16.28
C GLN A 270 -1.47 4.66 17.22
N ASN A 271 -1.73 4.84 18.50
CA ASN A 271 -1.70 3.78 19.52
C ASN A 271 -2.84 2.75 19.40
N THR A 272 -3.86 3.05 18.58
CA THR A 272 -5.03 2.18 18.40
C THR A 272 -5.35 2.04 16.92
N SER A 273 -5.57 0.81 16.48
CA SER A 273 -6.10 0.42 15.18
C SER A 273 -7.54 -0.02 15.29
N PHE A 274 -8.24 -0.25 14.19
CA PHE A 274 -9.53 -0.93 14.15
C PHE A 274 -9.64 -1.83 12.90
N TRP A 275 -10.44 -2.88 13.02
CA TRP A 275 -10.71 -3.77 11.89
C TRP A 275 -11.65 -3.12 10.88
N LEU A 276 -11.30 -3.22 9.59
CA LEU A 276 -12.05 -2.56 8.52
C LEU A 276 -13.51 -3.01 8.40
N ASP A 277 -13.83 -4.24 8.78
CA ASP A 277 -15.17 -4.84 8.67
C ASP A 277 -16.05 -4.57 9.89
N THR A 278 -15.48 -4.59 11.10
CA THR A 278 -16.24 -4.51 12.36
C THR A 278 -16.08 -3.19 13.08
N GLU A 279 -15.10 -2.37 12.69
CA GLU A 279 -14.66 -1.17 13.41
C GLU A 279 -14.21 -1.44 14.86
N GLU A 280 -14.05 -2.72 15.22
CA GLU A 280 -13.59 -3.12 16.56
C GLU A 280 -12.14 -2.65 16.78
N PRO A 281 -11.88 -1.89 17.87
CA PRO A 281 -10.55 -1.35 18.13
C PRO A 281 -9.62 -2.40 18.72
N PHE A 282 -8.32 -2.28 18.43
CA PHE A 282 -7.27 -3.05 19.04
C PHE A 282 -5.97 -2.23 19.18
N PRO A 283 -5.07 -2.55 20.12
CA PRO A 283 -3.79 -1.88 20.28
C PRO A 283 -2.91 -2.05 19.02
N THR A 284 -2.28 -0.98 18.58
CA THR A 284 -1.34 -1.04 17.45
C THR A 284 0.03 -1.55 17.95
N PRO A 285 0.58 -2.66 17.46
CA PRO A 285 1.92 -3.07 17.80
C PRO A 285 2.97 -2.25 17.03
N LEU A 286 4.16 -2.10 17.62
CA LEU A 286 5.30 -1.50 16.95
C LEU A 286 5.64 -2.26 15.67
N PHE A 287 6.00 -1.53 14.60
CA PHE A 287 6.24 -2.10 13.27
C PHE A 287 5.09 -2.99 12.76
N ASN A 288 3.85 -2.69 13.19
CA ASN A 288 2.68 -3.50 12.84
C ASN A 288 2.79 -4.98 13.27
N GLY A 289 3.63 -5.26 14.27
CA GLY A 289 3.91 -6.60 14.77
C GLY A 289 5.08 -7.33 14.09
N TYR A 290 5.73 -6.72 13.10
CA TYR A 290 6.85 -7.31 12.36
C TYR A 290 8.23 -6.97 12.96
N GLU A 291 8.29 -6.66 14.23
CA GLU A 291 9.53 -6.22 14.91
C GLU A 291 10.69 -7.19 14.74
N GLU A 292 10.44 -8.49 14.80
CA GLU A 292 11.46 -9.54 14.66
C GLU A 292 12.21 -9.52 13.31
N TYR A 293 11.59 -8.95 12.26
CA TYR A 293 12.14 -8.88 10.91
C TYR A 293 12.85 -7.56 10.60
N VAL A 294 12.51 -6.48 11.34
CA VAL A 294 12.87 -5.13 10.89
C VAL A 294 13.48 -4.25 11.97
N ALA A 295 13.48 -4.65 13.25
CA ALA A 295 13.96 -3.80 14.35
C ALA A 295 15.41 -3.34 14.15
N ASP A 296 16.28 -4.21 13.65
CA ASP A 296 17.69 -3.92 13.40
C ASP A 296 17.92 -2.86 12.32
N LEU A 297 16.94 -2.64 11.43
CA LEU A 297 17.00 -1.56 10.44
C LEU A 297 16.77 -0.18 11.08
N TYR A 298 16.21 -0.13 12.30
CA TYR A 298 15.74 1.11 12.94
C TYR A 298 16.16 1.18 14.43
N PRO A 299 17.47 1.24 14.72
CA PRO A 299 17.95 1.29 16.11
C PRO A 299 17.44 2.53 16.88
N ASP A 300 17.17 3.63 16.16
CA ASP A 300 16.69 4.90 16.73
C ASP A 300 15.16 5.05 16.70
N GLU A 301 14.40 3.99 16.36
CA GLU A 301 12.93 4.07 16.36
C GLU A 301 12.40 4.25 17.79
N PRO A 302 11.56 5.26 18.06
CA PRO A 302 11.02 5.51 19.40
C PRO A 302 10.24 4.32 19.97
N ARG A 303 10.65 3.86 21.13
CA ARG A 303 10.00 2.77 21.87
C ARG A 303 9.12 3.27 23.02
N GLU A 304 9.21 4.56 23.32
CA GLU A 304 8.42 5.24 24.33
C GLU A 304 7.57 6.35 23.70
N PRO A 305 6.40 6.68 24.30
CA PRO A 305 5.54 7.72 23.79
C PRO A 305 6.24 9.05 23.57
N GLN A 306 6.12 9.59 22.39
CA GLN A 306 6.70 10.86 21.97
C GLN A 306 5.70 12.00 22.14
N ARG A 307 6.19 13.23 22.35
CA ARG A 307 5.36 14.43 22.29
C ARG A 307 4.85 14.68 20.85
N PRO A 308 3.72 15.34 20.68
CA PRO A 308 3.29 15.81 19.36
C PRO A 308 4.32 16.74 18.69
N LEU A 309 4.35 16.74 17.37
CA LEU A 309 5.15 17.68 16.58
C LEU A 309 4.74 19.12 16.91
N ARG A 310 5.72 20.01 17.08
CA ARG A 310 5.46 21.44 17.21
C ARG A 310 5.13 22.04 15.83
N PRO A 311 4.45 23.19 15.78
CA PRO A 311 4.25 23.90 14.53
C PRO A 311 5.58 24.12 13.80
N GLY A 312 5.67 23.70 12.53
CA GLY A 312 6.88 23.80 11.71
C GLY A 312 7.89 22.64 11.85
N GLU A 313 7.73 21.73 12.81
CA GLU A 313 8.50 20.49 12.85
C GLU A 313 8.04 19.52 11.77
N LYS A 314 9.01 18.77 11.21
CA LYS A 314 8.72 17.70 10.24
C LYS A 314 8.86 16.34 10.91
N ALA A 315 8.04 15.39 10.51
CA ALA A 315 8.22 13.99 10.84
C ALA A 315 9.52 13.43 10.21
N ARG A 316 10.10 12.44 10.87
CA ARG A 316 11.33 11.77 10.41
C ARG A 316 11.07 10.73 9.32
#